data_714568ac7d3dbcf4687609d12e7f04dc
#
_entry.id   714568ac7d3dbcf4687609d12e7f04dc
#
_cell.length_a   1.000
_cell.length_b   1.000
_cell.length_c   1.000
_cell.angle_alpha   90.00
_cell.angle_beta   90.00
_cell.angle_gamma   90.00
#
_symmetry.space_group_name_H-M   'P 1'
#
loop_
_entity.id
_entity.type
_entity.pdbx_description
1 polymer ?
#
loop_
_entity_poly.entity_id
_entity_poly.type
_entity_poly.pdbx_seq_one_letter_code
_entity_poly.pdbx_strand_id
1 'polypeptide(L)'
;MTQYFDGVITDSAGRGTVSPNVICLHEQDNGIGWKHTNWRTGRAVVTRNRELVIQFIITLANYEYIFAYKFNQSGGIVVETRATGIVSVVNIDPGKTSDYGNVVSPGALAQNHQHIFAVRIDPAIDGDHNTVLEETSHRVPMNPETNPNGNFYEIRQNIIRESQWLDAAPQQIGRAHV
;
A
#
# COMPACT_ATOMS: atom_id res chain seq x y z
N MET A 1 16.22 5.48 -16.74
CA MET A 1 16.60 4.20 -17.39
C MET A 1 15.59 3.16 -16.97
N THR A 2 15.10 2.35 -17.93
CA THR A 2 14.13 1.27 -17.63
C THR A 2 14.77 -0.05 -18.07
N GLN A 3 14.66 -1.07 -17.23
CA GLN A 3 15.14 -2.43 -17.52
C GLN A 3 14.01 -3.42 -17.30
N TYR A 4 14.01 -4.51 -18.04
CA TYR A 4 13.04 -5.58 -17.94
C TYR A 4 13.76 -6.89 -17.61
N PHE A 5 13.10 -7.72 -16.81
CA PHE A 5 13.61 -9.03 -16.43
C PHE A 5 12.55 -10.09 -16.61
N ASP A 6 13.01 -11.29 -16.89
CA ASP A 6 12.16 -12.46 -16.99
C ASP A 6 11.73 -12.92 -15.60
N GLY A 7 10.54 -13.48 -15.52
CA GLY A 7 10.05 -14.14 -14.31
C GLY A 7 9.80 -15.62 -14.59
N VAL A 8 9.81 -16.43 -13.53
CA VAL A 8 9.38 -17.83 -13.59
C VAL A 8 8.02 -17.93 -12.92
N ILE A 9 7.03 -18.37 -13.67
CA ILE A 9 5.68 -18.67 -13.16
C ILE A 9 5.45 -20.18 -13.15
N THR A 10 4.59 -20.65 -12.28
CA THR A 10 4.26 -22.06 -12.18
C THR A 10 2.96 -22.35 -12.92
N ASP A 11 2.98 -23.32 -13.82
CA ASP A 11 1.78 -23.79 -14.52
C ASP A 11 0.89 -24.66 -13.60
N SER A 12 -0.28 -25.07 -14.07
CA SER A 12 -1.23 -25.89 -13.32
C SER A 12 -0.70 -27.29 -12.94
N ALA A 13 0.38 -27.74 -13.57
CA ALA A 13 1.07 -28.99 -13.26
C ALA A 13 2.27 -28.80 -12.31
N GLY A 14 2.48 -27.58 -11.79
CA GLY A 14 3.60 -27.27 -10.90
C GLY A 14 4.94 -27.07 -11.60
N ARG A 15 4.97 -26.96 -12.93
CA ARG A 15 6.20 -26.78 -13.70
C ARG A 15 6.54 -25.30 -13.84
N GLY A 16 7.80 -24.94 -13.65
CA GLY A 16 8.28 -23.59 -13.88
C GLY A 16 8.30 -23.23 -15.37
N THR A 17 7.68 -22.13 -15.73
CA THR A 17 7.67 -21.59 -17.10
C THR A 17 8.24 -20.18 -17.07
N VAL A 18 9.24 -19.93 -17.93
CA VAL A 18 9.81 -18.58 -18.06
C VAL A 18 8.82 -17.68 -18.80
N SER A 19 8.53 -16.55 -18.18
CA SER A 19 7.74 -15.47 -18.79
C SER A 19 8.67 -14.27 -19.04
N PRO A 20 8.90 -13.89 -20.31
CA PRO A 20 9.88 -12.85 -20.60
C PRO A 20 9.35 -11.45 -20.29
N ASN A 21 10.27 -10.57 -19.82
CA ASN A 21 10.02 -9.13 -19.64
C ASN A 21 8.84 -8.80 -18.69
N VAL A 22 8.57 -9.62 -17.70
CA VAL A 22 7.42 -9.45 -16.79
C VAL A 22 7.74 -8.58 -15.58
N ILE A 23 9.02 -8.37 -15.26
CA ILE A 23 9.46 -7.51 -14.17
C ILE A 23 10.08 -6.25 -14.76
N CYS A 24 9.61 -5.10 -14.32
CA CYS A 24 10.11 -3.79 -14.74
C CYS A 24 10.86 -3.13 -13.59
N LEU A 25 12.08 -2.68 -13.85
CA LEU A 25 12.89 -1.87 -12.95
C LEU A 25 13.10 -0.50 -13.59
N HIS A 26 12.73 0.57 -12.89
CA HIS A 26 12.88 1.92 -13.38
C HIS A 26 13.06 2.93 -12.23
N GLU A 27 13.53 4.10 -12.57
CA GLU A 27 13.56 5.25 -11.66
C GLU A 27 12.29 6.08 -11.87
N GLN A 28 11.66 6.47 -10.77
CA GLN A 28 10.47 7.32 -10.75
C GLN A 28 10.74 8.60 -9.97
N ASP A 29 10.27 9.72 -10.49
CA ASP A 29 10.21 10.98 -9.77
C ASP A 29 8.86 11.07 -9.06
N ASN A 30 8.87 11.06 -7.73
CA ASN A 30 7.67 11.13 -6.88
C ASN A 30 7.48 12.53 -6.26
N GLY A 31 7.87 13.57 -7.00
CA GLY A 31 7.64 14.95 -6.62
C GLY A 31 8.73 15.54 -5.71
N ILE A 32 8.36 16.53 -4.92
CA ILE A 32 9.27 17.23 -4.00
C ILE A 32 9.46 16.37 -2.75
N GLY A 33 10.70 15.96 -2.49
CA GLY A 33 11.09 15.25 -1.28
C GLY A 33 11.31 16.18 -0.09
N TRP A 34 11.93 17.32 -0.36
CA TRP A 34 12.18 18.35 0.64
C TRP A 34 12.25 19.72 0.00
N LYS A 35 11.68 20.72 0.68
CA LYS A 35 11.78 22.13 0.29
C LYS A 35 11.87 22.99 1.56
N HIS A 36 12.84 23.91 1.54
CA HIS A 36 12.97 24.91 2.60
C HIS A 36 13.44 26.23 2.04
N THR A 37 12.86 27.32 2.57
CA THR A 37 13.37 28.67 2.37
C THR A 37 13.79 29.23 3.72
N ASN A 38 15.07 29.49 3.88
CA ASN A 38 15.59 30.12 5.11
C ASN A 38 15.16 31.60 5.13
N TRP A 39 14.31 31.94 6.06
CA TRP A 39 13.74 33.28 6.15
C TRP A 39 14.76 34.36 6.51
N ARG A 40 15.88 34.00 7.18
CA ARG A 40 16.96 34.96 7.53
C ARG A 40 17.86 35.30 6.34
N THR A 41 18.15 34.32 5.50
CA THR A 41 19.10 34.45 4.39
C THR A 41 18.45 34.57 3.01
N GLY A 42 17.16 34.26 2.91
CA GLY A 42 16.42 34.16 1.65
C GLY A 42 16.82 32.96 0.77
N ARG A 43 17.73 32.09 1.21
CA ARG A 43 18.14 30.92 0.43
C ARG A 43 17.02 29.87 0.39
N ALA A 44 16.65 29.48 -0.81
CA ALA A 44 15.72 28.41 -1.06
C ALA A 44 16.45 27.16 -1.55
N VAL A 45 16.04 26.00 -1.07
CA VAL A 45 16.52 24.68 -1.51
C VAL A 45 15.32 23.76 -1.74
N VAL A 46 15.46 22.88 -2.70
CA VAL A 46 14.48 21.86 -3.02
C VAL A 46 15.18 20.59 -3.51
N THR A 47 14.70 19.46 -3.11
CA THR A 47 15.14 18.15 -3.61
C THR A 47 13.94 17.35 -4.13
N ARG A 48 14.20 16.52 -5.12
CA ARG A 48 13.20 15.59 -5.65
C ARG A 48 13.20 14.30 -4.83
N ASN A 49 12.02 13.72 -4.62
CA ASN A 49 11.88 12.36 -4.11
C ASN A 49 12.00 11.39 -5.29
N ARG A 50 13.20 10.85 -5.48
CA ARG A 50 13.47 9.88 -6.53
C ARG A 50 13.46 8.48 -5.91
N GLU A 51 12.75 7.57 -6.56
CA GLU A 51 12.56 6.20 -6.10
C GLU A 51 13.03 5.22 -7.16
N LEU A 52 13.70 4.16 -6.73
CA LEU A 52 13.90 2.98 -7.54
C LEU A 52 12.65 2.11 -7.40
N VAL A 53 12.03 1.78 -8.51
CA VAL A 53 10.80 0.98 -8.54
C VAL A 53 11.06 -0.35 -9.23
N ILE A 54 10.68 -1.42 -8.56
CA ILE A 54 10.60 -2.77 -9.13
C ILE A 54 9.13 -3.15 -9.14
N GLN A 55 8.56 -3.42 -10.31
CA GLN A 55 7.15 -3.75 -10.42
C GLN A 55 6.87 -4.86 -11.41
N PHE A 56 5.75 -5.53 -11.19
CA PHE A 56 5.15 -6.44 -12.14
C PHE A 56 3.63 -6.30 -12.12
N ILE A 57 2.99 -6.76 -13.20
CA ILE A 57 1.55 -6.70 -13.38
C ILE A 57 1.07 -8.10 -13.73
N ILE A 58 -0.01 -8.52 -13.12
CA ILE A 58 -0.68 -9.77 -13.44
C ILE A 58 -2.10 -9.51 -13.92
N THR A 59 -2.49 -10.20 -14.97
CA THR A 59 -3.86 -10.25 -15.47
C THR A 59 -4.56 -11.47 -14.89
N LEU A 60 -5.67 -11.26 -14.21
CA LEU A 60 -6.51 -12.32 -13.69
C LEU A 60 -7.95 -12.10 -14.15
N ALA A 61 -8.37 -12.84 -15.16
CA ALA A 61 -9.64 -12.66 -15.85
C ALA A 61 -9.82 -11.20 -16.32
N ASN A 62 -10.79 -10.46 -15.81
CA ASN A 62 -11.05 -9.07 -16.20
C ASN A 62 -10.22 -8.05 -15.41
N TYR A 63 -9.42 -8.49 -14.44
CA TYR A 63 -8.70 -7.60 -13.54
C TYR A 63 -7.21 -7.60 -13.80
N GLU A 64 -6.62 -6.44 -13.54
CA GLU A 64 -5.18 -6.22 -13.57
C GLU A 64 -4.71 -5.86 -12.17
N TYR A 65 -3.67 -6.52 -11.68
CA TYR A 65 -3.08 -6.23 -10.38
C TYR A 65 -1.63 -5.81 -10.56
N ILE A 66 -1.33 -4.63 -10.07
CA ILE A 66 0.00 -4.04 -10.12
C ILE A 66 0.62 -4.18 -8.74
N PHE A 67 1.81 -4.77 -8.68
CA PHE A 67 2.61 -4.86 -7.47
C PHE A 67 3.89 -4.08 -7.68
N ALA A 68 4.16 -3.11 -6.82
CA ALA A 68 5.33 -2.27 -6.90
C ALA A 68 6.07 -2.21 -5.57
N TYR A 69 7.38 -2.36 -5.65
CA TYR A 69 8.31 -2.16 -4.54
C TYR A 69 9.11 -0.89 -4.85
N LYS A 70 8.98 0.11 -3.98
CA LYS A 70 9.59 1.43 -4.16
C LYS A 70 10.62 1.67 -3.08
N PHE A 71 11.81 2.01 -3.49
CA PHE A 71 12.96 2.25 -2.61
C PHE A 71 13.36 3.73 -2.75
N ASN A 72 13.31 4.47 -1.67
CA ASN A 72 13.71 5.87 -1.67
C ASN A 72 15.16 6.06 -1.22
N GLN A 73 15.67 7.27 -1.37
CA GLN A 73 17.07 7.60 -1.05
C GLN A 73 17.38 7.60 0.45
N SER A 74 16.39 7.58 1.32
CA SER A 74 16.56 7.50 2.78
C SER A 74 16.48 6.07 3.35
N GLY A 75 16.38 5.06 2.46
CA GLY A 75 16.27 3.65 2.86
C GLY A 75 14.85 3.19 3.16
N GLY A 76 13.84 4.04 2.92
CA GLY A 76 12.44 3.64 3.04
C GLY A 76 12.02 2.70 1.92
N ILE A 77 11.19 1.72 2.26
CA ILE A 77 10.62 0.74 1.33
C ILE A 77 9.10 0.86 1.40
N VAL A 78 8.46 1.07 0.25
CA VAL A 78 7.01 1.08 0.13
C VAL A 78 6.59 -0.09 -0.76
N VAL A 79 5.68 -0.92 -0.25
CA VAL A 79 5.00 -1.96 -1.03
C VAL A 79 3.64 -1.42 -1.42
N GLU A 80 3.40 -1.29 -2.71
CA GLU A 80 2.15 -0.75 -3.25
C GLU A 80 1.45 -1.81 -4.08
N THR A 81 0.14 -1.97 -3.86
CA THR A 81 -0.73 -2.79 -4.68
C THR A 81 -1.82 -1.91 -5.29
N ARG A 82 -2.10 -2.11 -6.59
CA ARG A 82 -3.19 -1.43 -7.29
C ARG A 82 -4.03 -2.46 -8.01
N ALA A 83 -5.35 -2.30 -7.93
CA ALA A 83 -6.29 -3.08 -8.72
C ALA A 83 -6.90 -2.18 -9.81
N THR A 84 -6.95 -2.69 -11.03
CA THR A 84 -7.54 -2.04 -12.19
C THR A 84 -8.13 -3.09 -13.13
N GLY A 85 -8.49 -2.74 -14.35
CA GLY A 85 -9.09 -3.63 -15.33
C GLY A 85 -10.53 -3.27 -15.64
N ILE A 86 -11.35 -4.28 -15.94
CA ILE A 86 -12.75 -4.12 -16.30
C ILE A 86 -13.61 -4.87 -15.28
N VAL A 87 -14.68 -4.23 -14.79
CA VAL A 87 -15.61 -4.84 -13.85
C VAL A 87 -16.21 -6.13 -14.43
N SER A 88 -16.19 -7.20 -13.65
CA SER A 88 -16.88 -8.45 -14.00
C SER A 88 -18.38 -8.31 -13.79
N VAL A 89 -19.15 -8.75 -14.77
CA VAL A 89 -20.61 -8.72 -14.73
C VAL A 89 -21.17 -10.10 -15.00
N VAL A 90 -22.38 -10.33 -14.48
CA VAL A 90 -23.22 -11.51 -14.77
C VAL A 90 -24.52 -11.05 -15.40
N ASN A 91 -25.22 -11.98 -16.05
CA ASN A 91 -26.53 -11.67 -16.65
C ASN A 91 -27.60 -11.48 -15.57
N ILE A 92 -28.48 -10.54 -15.81
CA ILE A 92 -29.70 -10.30 -15.02
C ILE A 92 -30.86 -10.04 -15.98
N ASP A 93 -32.05 -10.51 -15.63
CA ASP A 93 -33.25 -10.28 -16.44
C ASP A 93 -33.55 -8.79 -16.56
N PRO A 94 -34.08 -8.35 -17.68
CA PRO A 94 -34.47 -6.97 -17.87
C PRO A 94 -35.43 -6.47 -16.77
N GLY A 95 -35.16 -5.30 -16.20
CA GLY A 95 -35.96 -4.67 -15.15
C GLY A 95 -35.83 -5.29 -13.76
N LYS A 96 -35.01 -6.35 -13.58
CA LYS A 96 -34.67 -6.89 -12.26
C LYS A 96 -33.59 -6.05 -11.60
N THR A 97 -33.57 -6.11 -10.28
CA THR A 97 -32.54 -5.54 -9.40
C THR A 97 -31.98 -6.62 -8.49
N SER A 98 -30.88 -6.36 -7.81
CA SER A 98 -30.25 -7.27 -6.85
C SER A 98 -29.76 -6.46 -5.64
N ASP A 99 -29.97 -6.98 -4.45
CA ASP A 99 -29.40 -6.44 -3.21
C ASP A 99 -27.89 -6.69 -3.10
N TYR A 100 -27.34 -7.55 -3.98
CA TYR A 100 -25.95 -8.00 -3.95
C TYR A 100 -25.12 -7.42 -5.12
N GLY A 101 -25.53 -6.31 -5.69
CA GLY A 101 -24.81 -5.66 -6.78
C GLY A 101 -25.59 -4.53 -7.44
N ASN A 102 -24.99 -3.94 -8.44
CA ASN A 102 -25.59 -2.85 -9.23
C ASN A 102 -25.79 -3.27 -10.68
N VAL A 103 -26.96 -2.95 -11.24
CA VAL A 103 -27.19 -3.09 -12.67
C VAL A 103 -26.48 -1.93 -13.38
N VAL A 104 -25.39 -2.24 -14.09
CA VAL A 104 -24.52 -1.26 -14.75
C VAL A 104 -24.92 -0.95 -16.18
N SER A 105 -25.69 -1.86 -16.79
CA SER A 105 -26.35 -1.67 -18.08
C SER A 105 -27.51 -2.67 -18.19
N PRO A 106 -28.44 -2.51 -19.15
CA PRO A 106 -29.53 -3.46 -19.33
C PRO A 106 -29.00 -4.89 -19.50
N GLY A 107 -29.44 -5.80 -18.60
CA GLY A 107 -29.01 -7.19 -18.61
C GLY A 107 -27.66 -7.49 -17.98
N ALA A 108 -26.95 -6.51 -17.42
CA ALA A 108 -25.63 -6.69 -16.82
C ALA A 108 -25.61 -6.25 -15.35
N LEU A 109 -25.35 -7.19 -14.46
CA LEU A 109 -25.22 -6.97 -13.02
C LEU A 109 -23.77 -7.06 -12.60
N ALA A 110 -23.21 -6.00 -12.02
CA ALA A 110 -21.95 -6.00 -11.31
C ALA A 110 -22.22 -6.45 -9.86
N GLN A 111 -21.81 -7.66 -9.52
CA GLN A 111 -21.99 -8.21 -8.19
C GLN A 111 -20.98 -7.63 -7.20
N ASN A 112 -21.41 -7.44 -5.94
CA ASN A 112 -20.52 -7.06 -4.85
C ASN A 112 -19.50 -8.18 -4.62
N HIS A 113 -18.22 -7.82 -4.60
CA HIS A 113 -17.12 -8.74 -4.33
C HIS A 113 -15.96 -8.01 -3.67
N GLN A 114 -14.99 -8.75 -3.17
CA GLN A 114 -13.84 -8.22 -2.47
C GLN A 114 -12.54 -8.68 -3.15
N HIS A 115 -11.54 -7.81 -3.10
CA HIS A 115 -10.17 -8.13 -3.42
C HIS A 115 -9.34 -8.01 -2.15
N ILE A 116 -8.62 -9.08 -1.79
CA ILE A 116 -7.83 -9.14 -0.56
C ILE A 116 -6.37 -9.27 -0.98
N PHE A 117 -5.52 -8.40 -0.44
CA PHE A 117 -4.08 -8.44 -0.62
C PHE A 117 -3.44 -8.88 0.68
N ALA A 118 -2.48 -9.80 0.58
CA ALA A 118 -1.67 -10.24 1.70
C ALA A 118 -0.19 -9.99 1.38
N VAL A 119 0.53 -9.41 2.33
CA VAL A 119 1.96 -9.21 2.24
C VAL A 119 2.63 -9.92 3.39
N ARG A 120 3.51 -10.89 3.08
CA ARG A 120 4.40 -11.48 4.08
C ARG A 120 5.65 -10.62 4.20
N ILE A 121 5.96 -10.20 5.41
CA ILE A 121 7.15 -9.42 5.72
C ILE A 121 8.07 -10.26 6.59
N ASP A 122 9.31 -10.45 6.13
CA ASP A 122 10.33 -11.25 6.80
C ASP A 122 11.66 -10.47 6.71
N PRO A 123 11.84 -9.42 7.54
CA PRO A 123 12.96 -8.52 7.44
C PRO A 123 14.22 -9.13 8.06
N ALA A 124 15.37 -8.84 7.43
CA ALA A 124 16.69 -9.08 7.99
C ALA A 124 17.44 -7.74 8.09
N ILE A 125 16.97 -6.87 8.98
CA ILE A 125 17.55 -5.54 9.21
C ILE A 125 18.67 -5.67 10.21
N ASP A 126 19.92 -5.53 9.74
CA ASP A 126 21.12 -5.71 10.55
C ASP A 126 21.17 -7.09 11.25
N GLY A 127 20.68 -8.12 10.56
CA GLY A 127 20.60 -9.50 11.01
C GLY A 127 19.18 -10.02 11.16
N ASP A 128 19.03 -11.27 11.61
CA ASP A 128 17.74 -11.97 11.64
C ASP A 128 16.96 -11.79 12.94
N HIS A 129 17.58 -11.16 13.96
CA HIS A 129 16.97 -10.95 15.27
C HIS A 129 16.21 -9.62 15.31
N ASN A 130 15.07 -9.57 14.66
CA ASN A 130 14.23 -8.39 14.59
C ASN A 130 13.09 -8.44 15.62
N THR A 131 12.63 -7.27 16.07
CA THR A 131 11.55 -7.13 17.01
C THR A 131 10.37 -6.42 16.36
N VAL A 132 9.18 -6.96 16.53
CA VAL A 132 7.95 -6.30 16.11
C VAL A 132 7.44 -5.40 17.23
N LEU A 133 7.24 -4.13 16.93
CA LEU A 133 6.75 -3.13 17.84
C LEU A 133 5.46 -2.53 17.30
N GLU A 134 4.39 -2.59 18.09
CA GLU A 134 3.18 -1.82 17.85
C GLU A 134 3.31 -0.46 18.54
N GLU A 135 3.12 0.62 17.78
CA GLU A 135 3.17 1.97 18.33
C GLU A 135 1.87 2.70 18.02
N THR A 136 1.27 3.27 19.05
CA THR A 136 -0.02 3.96 18.93
C THR A 136 0.04 5.32 19.60
N SER A 137 -0.46 6.35 18.91
CA SER A 137 -0.62 7.69 19.46
C SER A 137 -1.93 7.82 20.22
N HIS A 138 -1.86 8.25 21.45
CA HIS A 138 -3.01 8.50 22.31
C HIS A 138 -3.12 9.98 22.64
N ARG A 139 -4.29 10.55 22.45
CA ARG A 139 -4.57 11.91 22.90
C ARG A 139 -4.50 11.96 24.43
N VAL A 140 -3.89 13.00 24.96
CA VAL A 140 -4.00 13.32 26.38
C VAL A 140 -5.13 14.34 26.54
N PRO A 141 -6.18 14.05 27.35
CA PRO A 141 -7.27 15.00 27.57
C PRO A 141 -6.76 16.32 28.13
N MET A 142 -7.37 17.42 27.74
CA MET A 142 -7.06 18.73 28.30
C MET A 142 -7.38 18.72 29.80
N ASN A 143 -6.41 19.12 30.61
CA ASN A 143 -6.50 19.17 32.05
C ASN A 143 -5.65 20.35 32.57
N PRO A 144 -6.14 21.22 33.47
CA PRO A 144 -5.41 22.40 33.93
C PRO A 144 -4.04 22.11 34.53
N GLU A 145 -3.84 20.92 35.10
CA GLU A 145 -2.59 20.54 35.78
C GLU A 145 -1.61 19.84 34.86
N THR A 146 -2.08 18.93 33.99
CA THR A 146 -1.22 18.02 33.20
C THR A 146 -1.16 18.35 31.72
N ASN A 147 -2.21 18.96 31.15
CA ASN A 147 -2.28 19.35 29.77
C ASN A 147 -3.17 20.61 29.60
N PRO A 148 -2.75 21.77 30.14
CA PRO A 148 -3.60 22.96 30.19
C PRO A 148 -3.95 23.53 28.81
N ASN A 149 -3.15 23.25 27.79
CA ASN A 149 -3.36 23.72 26.43
C ASN A 149 -3.98 22.65 25.50
N GLY A 150 -4.16 21.41 25.97
CA GLY A 150 -4.68 20.32 25.16
C GLY A 150 -3.85 20.02 23.90
N ASN A 151 -2.54 20.24 23.92
CA ASN A 151 -1.68 20.31 22.76
C ASN A 151 -0.62 19.21 22.68
N PHE A 152 -0.74 18.12 23.43
CA PHE A 152 0.16 17.00 23.31
C PHE A 152 -0.56 15.64 23.36
N TYR A 153 0.15 14.62 22.96
CA TYR A 153 -0.27 13.23 22.94
C TYR A 153 0.84 12.34 23.49
N GLU A 154 0.48 11.14 23.90
CA GLU A 154 1.40 10.10 24.34
C GLU A 154 1.61 9.07 23.25
N ILE A 155 2.83 8.55 23.17
CA ILE A 155 3.14 7.37 22.38
C ILE A 155 3.15 6.16 23.32
N ARG A 156 2.36 5.14 22.99
CA ARG A 156 2.37 3.85 23.67
C ARG A 156 2.96 2.81 22.76
N GLN A 157 3.90 2.07 23.30
CA GLN A 157 4.63 1.02 22.58
C GLN A 157 4.32 -0.34 23.21
N ASN A 158 4.06 -1.33 22.37
CA ASN A 158 3.84 -2.71 22.75
C ASN A 158 4.76 -3.61 21.96
N ILE A 159 5.67 -4.33 22.63
CA ILE A 159 6.55 -5.30 21.97
C ILE A 159 5.78 -6.59 21.80
N ILE A 160 5.65 -7.03 20.56
CA ILE A 160 4.98 -8.28 20.21
C ILE A 160 5.94 -9.44 20.41
N ARG A 161 5.70 -10.27 21.41
CA ARG A 161 6.57 -11.39 21.80
C ARG A 161 6.07 -12.75 21.35
N GLU A 162 4.80 -12.83 20.98
CA GLU A 162 4.12 -14.07 20.60
C GLU A 162 3.28 -13.83 19.35
N SER A 163 3.01 -14.88 18.59
CA SER A 163 2.12 -14.80 17.43
C SER A 163 0.72 -14.37 17.84
N GLN A 164 0.24 -13.28 17.29
CA GLN A 164 -1.08 -12.72 17.58
C GLN A 164 -1.64 -11.95 16.40
N TRP A 165 -2.95 -11.73 16.40
CA TRP A 165 -3.61 -10.81 15.50
C TRP A 165 -3.49 -9.39 16.05
N LEU A 166 -3.22 -8.45 15.15
CA LEU A 166 -3.25 -7.02 15.44
C LEU A 166 -4.20 -6.37 14.44
N ASP A 167 -5.27 -5.80 14.95
CA ASP A 167 -6.19 -5.03 14.13
C ASP A 167 -5.78 -3.54 14.13
N ALA A 168 -5.81 -2.93 12.97
CA ALA A 168 -5.63 -1.50 12.90
C ALA A 168 -6.79 -0.80 13.61
N ALA A 169 -6.50 0.01 14.65
CA ALA A 169 -7.52 0.70 15.41
C ALA A 169 -8.36 1.65 14.53
N PRO A 170 -9.69 1.64 14.64
CA PRO A 170 -10.57 2.49 13.81
C PRO A 170 -10.28 3.99 13.93
N GLN A 171 -9.75 4.41 15.08
CA GLN A 171 -9.44 5.81 15.38
C GLN A 171 -8.04 6.24 14.98
N GLN A 172 -7.22 5.35 14.44
CA GLN A 172 -5.87 5.73 14.02
C GLN A 172 -5.92 6.72 12.87
N ILE A 173 -5.28 7.88 13.10
CA ILE A 173 -5.03 8.88 12.07
C ILE A 173 -4.07 8.29 11.05
N GLY A 174 -4.35 8.44 9.76
CA GLY A 174 -3.48 7.95 8.68
C GLY A 174 -4.05 6.77 7.90
N ARG A 175 -5.24 6.32 8.22
CA ARG A 175 -6.00 5.52 7.26
C ARG A 175 -6.41 6.42 6.14
N ALA A 176 -5.89 6.17 4.95
CA ALA A 176 -6.49 6.70 3.76
C ALA A 176 -7.94 6.18 3.72
N HIS A 177 -8.87 7.05 3.99
CA HIS A 177 -10.25 6.79 3.65
C HIS A 177 -10.34 7.02 2.14
N VAL A 178 -10.44 5.95 1.41
CA VAL A 178 -10.81 5.97 -0.01
C VAL A 178 -12.31 6.09 -0.10
#